data_314d5028bd6c24f70bce0d073550cb87
#
_entry.id   314d5028bd6c24f70bce0d073550cb87
#
_cell.length_a   1.000
_cell.length_b   1.000
_cell.length_c   1.000
_cell.angle_alpha   90.00
_cell.angle_beta   90.00
_cell.angle_gamma   90.00
#
_symmetry.space_group_name_H-M   'P 1'
#
loop_
_entity.id
_entity.type
_entity.pdbx_description
1 polymer ?
#
loop_
_entity_poly.entity_id
_entity_poly.type
_entity_poly.pdbx_seq_one_letter_code
_entity_poly.pdbx_strand_id
1 'polypeptide(L)'
;FKNKRGGDEIVVQCDEGNTSTSVYDVLKQFSDNSDLKVVEFPLNNNFADFKNNLKDACSGNYIFQIDADEYPDDYLMATVEEVIKMNNSVDVFWVPRINKVDGLTQEHINKWGWNVDSSKRVNFPDYQCRILKNVKRIKWKNKVHEVLIGHKSESYLPANDEFCLIHLKDIERQEKQNKYYDTL
;
A
#
# COMPACT_ATOMS: atom_id res chain seq x y z
N PHE A 1 -3.96 11.27 9.26
CA PHE A 1 -3.62 12.13 10.42
C PHE A 1 -4.33 11.72 11.71
N LYS A 2 -5.60 11.26 11.70
CA LYS A 2 -6.38 10.91 12.89
C LYS A 2 -5.65 9.95 13.84
N ASN A 3 -4.95 8.95 13.28
CA ASN A 3 -4.28 7.89 14.03
C ASN A 3 -2.74 8.07 14.04
N LYS A 4 -2.23 9.23 13.57
CA LYS A 4 -0.81 9.55 13.60
C LYS A 4 -0.35 9.78 15.05
N ARG A 5 0.78 9.22 15.42
CA ARG A 5 1.40 9.39 16.74
C ARG A 5 2.42 10.53 16.71
N GLY A 6 2.78 11.01 17.89
CA GLY A 6 3.88 11.97 18.00
C GLY A 6 5.19 11.35 17.49
N GLY A 7 5.87 12.06 16.59
CA GLY A 7 7.11 11.61 15.95
C GLY A 7 6.94 10.80 14.65
N ASP A 8 5.70 10.40 14.30
CA ASP A 8 5.44 9.83 12.97
C ASP A 8 5.39 10.93 11.91
N GLU A 9 5.85 10.63 10.70
CA GLU A 9 5.67 11.46 9.52
C GLU A 9 4.70 10.82 8.52
N ILE A 10 4.13 11.61 7.66
CA ILE A 10 3.35 11.15 6.50
C ILE A 10 4.06 11.66 5.25
N VAL A 11 4.50 10.75 4.39
CA VAL A 11 5.11 11.09 3.11
C VAL A 11 4.17 10.67 1.99
N VAL A 12 3.74 11.62 1.19
CA VAL A 12 2.89 11.38 0.02
C VAL A 12 3.70 11.62 -1.24
N GLN A 13 3.70 10.66 -2.15
CA GLN A 13 4.35 10.81 -3.45
C GLN A 13 3.30 10.90 -4.55
N CYS A 14 3.42 11.94 -5.34
CA CYS A 14 2.62 12.20 -6.53
C CYS A 14 3.39 11.80 -7.79
N ASP A 15 2.69 11.25 -8.80
CA ASP A 15 3.27 11.00 -10.12
C ASP A 15 3.39 12.35 -10.84
N GLU A 16 4.62 12.78 -11.05
CA GLU A 16 4.95 14.07 -11.67
C GLU A 16 4.32 14.21 -13.06
N GLY A 17 3.52 15.24 -13.23
CA GLY A 17 2.83 15.52 -14.50
C GLY A 17 1.58 14.69 -14.77
N ASN A 18 1.29 13.64 -13.97
CA ASN A 18 0.11 12.79 -14.16
C ASN A 18 -0.87 12.83 -12.97
N THR A 19 -0.48 13.41 -11.84
CA THR A 19 -1.37 13.57 -10.69
C THR A 19 -2.41 14.65 -10.97
N SER A 20 -3.69 14.35 -10.74
CA SER A 20 -4.78 15.29 -10.98
C SER A 20 -4.76 16.46 -9.99
N THR A 21 -5.28 17.63 -10.42
CA THR A 21 -5.41 18.81 -9.57
C THR A 21 -6.22 18.55 -8.31
N SER A 22 -7.24 17.70 -8.38
CA SER A 22 -8.06 17.33 -7.24
C SER A 22 -7.26 16.64 -6.11
N VAL A 23 -6.21 15.90 -6.44
CA VAL A 23 -5.30 15.30 -5.42
C VAL A 23 -4.53 16.43 -4.73
N TYR A 24 -3.98 17.39 -5.49
CA TYR A 24 -3.29 18.53 -4.90
C TYR A 24 -4.21 19.41 -4.05
N ASP A 25 -5.48 19.59 -4.46
CA ASP A 25 -6.47 20.31 -3.64
C ASP A 25 -6.74 19.64 -2.29
N VAL A 26 -6.74 18.30 -2.27
CA VAL A 26 -6.82 17.54 -1.00
C VAL A 26 -5.55 17.73 -0.17
N LEU A 27 -4.37 17.57 -0.76
CA LEU A 27 -3.10 17.72 -0.05
C LEU A 27 -2.93 19.12 0.54
N LYS A 28 -3.37 20.15 -0.17
CA LYS A 28 -3.35 21.54 0.29
C LYS A 28 -4.14 21.77 1.58
N GLN A 29 -5.21 21.00 1.83
CA GLN A 29 -5.98 21.10 3.09
C GLN A 29 -5.16 20.69 4.32
N PHE A 30 -4.05 19.97 4.12
CA PHE A 30 -3.16 19.51 5.17
C PHE A 30 -1.78 20.20 5.14
N SER A 31 -1.61 21.26 4.34
CA SER A 31 -0.31 21.95 4.12
C SER A 31 0.28 22.56 5.38
N ASP A 32 -0.56 22.92 6.36
CA ASP A 32 -0.12 23.51 7.63
C ASP A 32 0.41 22.45 8.61
N ASN A 33 0.31 21.16 8.24
CA ASN A 33 0.80 20.08 9.09
C ASN A 33 2.28 19.82 8.80
N SER A 34 3.14 20.15 9.76
CA SER A 34 4.61 20.01 9.64
C SER A 34 5.08 18.55 9.44
N ASP A 35 4.24 17.58 9.75
CA ASP A 35 4.55 16.16 9.63
C ASP A 35 4.16 15.57 8.27
N LEU A 36 3.52 16.37 7.39
CA LEU A 36 3.24 16.02 6.02
C LEU A 36 4.38 16.46 5.11
N LYS A 37 4.94 15.51 4.38
CA LYS A 37 5.89 15.75 3.30
C LYS A 37 5.27 15.30 1.98
N VAL A 38 5.21 16.18 1.01
CA VAL A 38 4.78 15.84 -0.36
C VAL A 38 6.02 15.83 -1.26
N VAL A 39 6.18 14.76 -2.04
CA VAL A 39 7.25 14.61 -3.02
C VAL A 39 6.65 14.30 -4.39
N GLU A 40 7.33 14.73 -5.43
CA GLU A 40 6.97 14.41 -6.81
C GLU A 40 8.06 13.57 -7.44
N PHE A 41 7.67 12.55 -8.17
CA PHE A 41 8.57 11.70 -8.92
C PHE A 41 7.83 11.07 -10.10
N PRO A 42 8.40 11.05 -11.31
CA PRO A 42 7.72 10.47 -12.46
C PRO A 42 7.69 8.93 -12.37
N LEU A 43 6.51 8.35 -12.58
CA LEU A 43 6.35 6.88 -12.56
C LEU A 43 7.13 6.21 -13.69
N ASN A 44 7.11 6.78 -14.91
CA ASN A 44 7.84 6.28 -16.08
C ASN A 44 7.70 4.77 -16.32
N ASN A 45 6.53 4.20 -16.03
CA ASN A 45 6.26 2.76 -16.07
C ASN A 45 7.25 1.91 -15.24
N ASN A 46 7.82 2.48 -14.18
CA ASN A 46 8.75 1.81 -13.30
C ASN A 46 8.30 1.93 -11.84
N PHE A 47 7.44 1.01 -11.42
CA PHE A 47 6.89 1.00 -10.06
C PHE A 47 7.95 0.79 -8.98
N ALA A 48 9.03 0.03 -9.27
CA ALA A 48 10.10 -0.16 -8.29
C ALA A 48 10.85 1.14 -8.00
N ASP A 49 11.23 1.90 -9.01
CA ASP A 49 11.91 3.19 -8.82
C ASP A 49 10.98 4.19 -8.15
N PHE A 50 9.70 4.19 -8.52
CA PHE A 50 8.68 5.02 -7.89
C PHE A 50 8.55 4.74 -6.39
N LYS A 51 8.43 3.47 -6.00
CA LYS A 51 8.36 3.04 -4.59
C LYS A 51 9.66 3.26 -3.83
N ASN A 52 10.82 3.09 -4.48
CA ASN A 52 12.12 3.36 -3.86
C ASN A 52 12.31 4.85 -3.59
N ASN A 53 11.91 5.73 -4.50
CA ASN A 53 11.97 7.17 -4.28
C ASN A 53 11.11 7.57 -3.07
N LEU A 54 9.88 7.07 -2.96
CA LEU A 54 9.03 7.30 -1.79
C LEU A 54 9.69 6.79 -0.51
N LYS A 55 10.23 5.57 -0.54
CA LYS A 55 10.95 4.98 0.60
C LYS A 55 12.14 5.84 1.02
N ASP A 56 12.95 6.32 0.07
CA ASP A 56 14.14 7.12 0.35
C ASP A 56 13.78 8.53 0.86
N ALA A 57 12.55 9.00 0.61
CA ALA A 57 12.04 10.25 1.14
C ALA A 57 11.60 10.14 2.62
N CYS A 58 11.41 8.92 3.14
CA CYS A 58 11.01 8.66 4.52
C CYS A 58 12.21 8.66 5.47
N SER A 59 12.03 9.19 6.69
CA SER A 59 13.05 9.26 7.74
C SER A 59 12.83 8.28 8.91
N GLY A 60 11.60 7.76 9.06
CA GLY A 60 11.25 6.82 10.14
C GLY A 60 12.03 5.50 10.09
N ASN A 61 12.14 4.80 11.21
CA ASN A 61 12.82 3.51 11.32
C ASN A 61 12.11 2.37 10.58
N TYR A 62 10.78 2.45 10.52
CA TYR A 62 9.92 1.58 9.73
C TYR A 62 9.02 2.44 8.85
N ILE A 63 8.63 1.89 7.73
CA ILE A 63 7.72 2.51 6.78
C ILE A 63 6.48 1.62 6.68
N PHE A 64 5.31 2.21 6.84
CA PHE A 64 4.05 1.57 6.48
C PHE A 64 3.60 2.16 5.13
N GLN A 65 3.86 1.42 4.06
CA GLN A 65 3.52 1.82 2.70
C GLN A 65 2.07 1.45 2.40
N ILE A 66 1.27 2.43 1.99
CA ILE A 66 -0.15 2.28 1.68
C ILE A 66 -0.38 2.86 0.29
N ASP A 67 -1.08 2.12 -0.57
CA ASP A 67 -1.47 2.62 -1.89
C ASP A 67 -2.68 3.56 -1.77
N ALA A 68 -2.87 4.47 -2.71
CA ALA A 68 -3.87 5.55 -2.61
C ALA A 68 -5.33 5.04 -2.57
N ASP A 69 -5.58 3.81 -2.96
CA ASP A 69 -6.88 3.12 -2.92
C ASP A 69 -7.00 2.10 -1.78
N GLU A 70 -6.08 2.16 -0.81
CA GLU A 70 -6.08 1.34 0.39
C GLU A 70 -6.23 2.20 1.65
N TYR A 71 -6.83 1.64 2.68
CA TYR A 71 -6.78 2.19 4.03
C TYR A 71 -6.70 1.08 5.06
N PRO A 72 -5.95 1.29 6.16
CA PRO A 72 -5.83 0.31 7.23
C PRO A 72 -7.06 0.34 8.13
N ASP A 73 -7.38 -0.83 8.72
CA ASP A 73 -8.31 -0.87 9.83
C ASP A 73 -7.82 -0.02 11.02
N ASP A 74 -8.73 0.55 11.78
CA ASP A 74 -8.41 1.40 12.94
C ASP A 74 -7.63 0.63 14.02
N TYR A 75 -7.89 -0.66 14.20
CA TYR A 75 -7.17 -1.50 15.15
C TYR A 75 -5.73 -1.75 14.70
N LEU A 76 -5.51 -2.04 13.41
CA LEU A 76 -4.16 -2.15 12.85
C LEU A 76 -3.37 -0.87 13.09
N MET A 77 -3.96 0.29 12.83
CA MET A 77 -3.28 1.57 13.06
C MET A 77 -2.98 1.82 14.54
N ALA A 78 -3.86 1.42 15.44
CA ALA A 78 -3.64 1.58 16.88
C ALA A 78 -2.53 0.67 17.41
N THR A 79 -2.35 -0.52 16.83
CA THR A 79 -1.47 -1.58 17.37
C THR A 79 -0.17 -1.78 16.62
N VAL A 80 -0.03 -1.23 15.40
CA VAL A 80 1.13 -1.47 14.53
C VAL A 80 2.47 -1.16 15.21
N GLU A 81 2.55 -0.13 16.05
CA GLU A 81 3.77 0.20 16.77
C GLU A 81 4.16 -0.87 17.79
N GLU A 82 3.18 -1.40 18.55
CA GLU A 82 3.42 -2.50 19.48
C GLU A 82 3.86 -3.77 18.75
N VAL A 83 3.21 -4.09 17.64
CA VAL A 83 3.60 -5.22 16.78
C VAL A 83 5.06 -5.08 16.36
N ILE A 84 5.47 -3.91 15.90
CA ILE A 84 6.87 -3.64 15.51
C ILE A 84 7.82 -3.74 16.70
N LYS A 85 7.47 -3.15 17.86
CA LYS A 85 8.31 -3.17 19.07
C LYS A 85 8.53 -4.60 19.58
N MET A 86 7.48 -5.41 19.62
CA MET A 86 7.55 -6.80 20.06
C MET A 86 8.33 -7.69 19.09
N ASN A 87 8.45 -7.28 17.83
CA ASN A 87 9.09 -8.03 16.76
C ASN A 87 10.19 -7.21 16.06
N ASN A 88 11.02 -6.49 16.82
CA ASN A 88 11.99 -5.52 16.32
C ASN A 88 13.12 -6.13 15.45
N SER A 89 13.30 -7.45 15.47
CA SER A 89 14.22 -8.18 14.60
C SER A 89 13.65 -8.44 13.19
N VAL A 90 12.33 -8.30 13.00
CA VAL A 90 11.66 -8.54 11.73
C VAL A 90 11.91 -7.36 10.79
N ASP A 91 12.36 -7.66 9.58
CA ASP A 91 12.62 -6.66 8.56
C ASP A 91 11.35 -6.23 7.81
N VAL A 92 10.42 -7.18 7.61
CA VAL A 92 9.24 -6.99 6.75
C VAL A 92 8.03 -7.69 7.36
N PHE A 93 6.88 -7.01 7.37
CA PHE A 93 5.60 -7.61 7.72
C PHE A 93 4.68 -7.62 6.52
N TRP A 94 4.10 -8.79 6.27
CA TRP A 94 3.04 -9.01 5.30
C TRP A 94 1.70 -8.71 5.96
N VAL A 95 0.98 -7.76 5.40
CA VAL A 95 -0.32 -7.30 5.89
C VAL A 95 -1.41 -7.93 5.04
N PRO A 96 -2.40 -8.62 5.63
CA PRO A 96 -3.52 -9.15 4.86
C PRO A 96 -4.38 -8.00 4.32
N ARG A 97 -4.93 -8.20 3.11
CA ARG A 97 -5.74 -7.21 2.44
C ARG A 97 -7.11 -7.78 2.10
N ILE A 98 -8.13 -7.00 2.39
CA ILE A 98 -9.52 -7.28 2.00
C ILE A 98 -9.80 -6.53 0.71
N ASN A 99 -9.89 -7.24 -0.40
CA ASN A 99 -10.34 -6.67 -1.66
C ASN A 99 -11.87 -6.73 -1.74
N LYS A 100 -12.52 -5.58 -1.83
CA LYS A 100 -13.94 -5.41 -2.12
C LYS A 100 -14.09 -4.78 -3.49
N VAL A 101 -14.77 -5.48 -4.40
CA VAL A 101 -14.90 -5.04 -5.80
C VAL A 101 -16.37 -4.74 -6.06
N ASP A 102 -16.67 -3.46 -6.25
CA ASP A 102 -18.02 -3.03 -6.64
C ASP A 102 -18.29 -3.38 -8.12
N GLY A 103 -19.53 -3.77 -8.43
CA GLY A 103 -19.90 -4.22 -9.77
C GLY A 103 -19.40 -5.62 -10.16
N LEU A 104 -18.81 -6.40 -9.23
CA LEU A 104 -18.31 -7.75 -9.50
C LEU A 104 -19.46 -8.70 -9.87
N THR A 105 -19.32 -9.40 -11.00
CA THR A 105 -20.27 -10.42 -11.48
C THR A 105 -19.65 -11.81 -11.48
N GLN A 106 -20.50 -12.85 -11.59
CA GLN A 106 -20.02 -14.24 -11.72
C GLN A 106 -19.17 -14.45 -12.97
N GLU A 107 -19.45 -13.70 -14.04
CA GLU A 107 -18.65 -13.75 -15.27
C GLU A 107 -17.21 -13.27 -15.02
N HIS A 108 -17.05 -12.16 -14.29
CA HIS A 108 -15.72 -11.65 -13.91
C HIS A 108 -14.97 -12.66 -13.04
N ILE A 109 -15.63 -13.25 -12.04
CA ILE A 109 -15.05 -14.27 -11.16
C ILE A 109 -14.51 -15.44 -11.97
N ASN A 110 -15.32 -15.97 -12.89
CA ASN A 110 -14.94 -17.09 -13.75
C ASN A 110 -13.79 -16.72 -14.70
N LYS A 111 -13.87 -15.53 -15.32
CA LYS A 111 -12.89 -15.05 -16.30
C LYS A 111 -11.49 -14.88 -15.69
N TRP A 112 -11.42 -14.38 -14.45
CA TRP A 112 -10.14 -14.11 -13.80
C TRP A 112 -9.72 -15.18 -12.79
N GLY A 113 -10.54 -16.23 -12.59
CA GLY A 113 -10.26 -17.30 -11.65
C GLY A 113 -10.23 -16.83 -10.20
N TRP A 114 -11.01 -15.81 -9.86
CA TRP A 114 -11.04 -15.26 -8.52
C TRP A 114 -11.81 -16.15 -7.55
N ASN A 115 -11.31 -16.23 -6.33
CA ASN A 115 -12.01 -16.84 -5.21
C ASN A 115 -12.74 -15.75 -4.42
N VAL A 116 -14.03 -15.92 -4.14
CA VAL A 116 -14.83 -14.97 -3.37
C VAL A 116 -15.48 -15.71 -2.22
N ASP A 117 -15.19 -15.27 -0.99
CA ASP A 117 -15.74 -15.89 0.20
C ASP A 117 -17.16 -15.39 0.54
N SER A 118 -17.75 -15.96 1.60
CA SER A 118 -19.11 -15.60 2.06
C SER A 118 -19.24 -14.14 2.51
N SER A 119 -18.15 -13.49 2.85
CA SER A 119 -18.06 -12.06 3.21
C SER A 119 -17.78 -11.16 2.00
N LYS A 120 -17.85 -11.71 0.77
CA LYS A 120 -17.57 -11.02 -0.50
C LYS A 120 -16.15 -10.47 -0.61
N ARG A 121 -15.17 -11.09 0.06
CA ARG A 121 -13.76 -10.75 -0.05
C ARG A 121 -13.13 -11.53 -1.18
N VAL A 122 -12.46 -10.82 -2.09
CA VAL A 122 -11.82 -11.42 -3.27
C VAL A 122 -10.40 -11.87 -2.91
N ASN A 123 -10.10 -13.15 -3.14
CA ASN A 123 -8.79 -13.78 -2.93
C ASN A 123 -8.21 -13.60 -1.51
N PHE A 124 -9.06 -13.53 -0.50
CA PHE A 124 -8.64 -13.35 0.89
C PHE A 124 -7.97 -14.63 1.46
N PRO A 125 -6.88 -14.49 2.27
CA PRO A 125 -6.12 -13.28 2.56
C PRO A 125 -5.15 -12.94 1.41
N ASP A 126 -5.24 -11.74 0.89
CA ASP A 126 -4.32 -11.23 -0.13
C ASP A 126 -3.17 -10.49 0.58
N TYR A 127 -2.15 -11.21 0.98
CA TYR A 127 -1.02 -10.64 1.73
C TYR A 127 -0.18 -9.68 0.89
N GLN A 128 0.03 -8.48 1.41
CA GLN A 128 0.84 -7.44 0.82
C GLN A 128 2.03 -7.08 1.72
N CYS A 129 3.21 -6.95 1.12
CA CYS A 129 4.38 -6.43 1.82
C CYS A 129 4.20 -4.92 2.05
N ARG A 130 3.78 -4.53 3.26
CA ARG A 130 3.40 -3.13 3.53
C ARG A 130 4.20 -2.47 4.66
N ILE A 131 4.67 -3.22 5.64
CA ILE A 131 5.48 -2.66 6.72
C ILE A 131 6.90 -3.15 6.56
N LEU A 132 7.84 -2.24 6.43
CA LEU A 132 9.23 -2.58 6.16
C LEU A 132 10.20 -1.70 6.95
N LYS A 133 11.32 -2.29 7.37
CA LYS A 133 12.43 -1.58 8.00
C LYS A 133 13.05 -0.61 7.01
N ASN A 134 13.24 0.64 7.41
CA ASN A 134 13.85 1.66 6.56
C ASN A 134 15.38 1.56 6.56
N VAL A 135 15.89 0.59 5.83
CA VAL A 135 17.33 0.38 5.66
C VAL A 135 17.68 0.28 4.18
N LYS A 136 18.87 0.76 3.79
CA LYS A 136 19.30 0.86 2.38
C LYS A 136 19.31 -0.45 1.61
N ARG A 137 19.53 -1.59 2.29
CA ARG A 137 19.54 -2.91 1.63
C ARG A 137 18.17 -3.39 1.18
N ILE A 138 17.10 -2.92 1.84
CA ILE A 138 15.72 -3.28 1.51
C ILE A 138 15.23 -2.31 0.43
N LYS A 139 14.87 -2.84 -0.74
CA LYS A 139 14.42 -2.04 -1.87
C LYS A 139 13.51 -2.82 -2.79
N TRP A 140 12.68 -2.11 -3.51
CA TRP A 140 11.86 -2.65 -4.59
C TRP A 140 12.70 -2.92 -5.84
N LYS A 141 12.34 -3.98 -6.57
CA LYS A 141 12.96 -4.39 -7.82
C LYS A 141 11.87 -4.80 -8.82
N ASN A 142 12.17 -4.69 -10.10
CA ASN A 142 11.34 -4.88 -11.29
C ASN A 142 10.43 -3.69 -11.58
N LYS A 143 10.31 -3.37 -12.87
CA LYS A 143 9.47 -2.25 -13.33
C LYS A 143 7.99 -2.49 -13.09
N VAL A 144 7.54 -3.71 -13.33
CA VAL A 144 6.18 -4.20 -13.14
C VAL A 144 6.25 -5.50 -12.33
N HIS A 145 5.22 -5.81 -11.55
CA HIS A 145 5.22 -6.92 -10.58
C HIS A 145 6.42 -6.82 -9.64
N GLU A 146 6.60 -5.65 -9.09
CA GLU A 146 7.72 -5.33 -8.22
C GLU A 146 7.74 -6.20 -6.96
N VAL A 147 8.93 -6.64 -6.60
CA VAL A 147 9.19 -7.45 -5.42
C VAL A 147 10.14 -6.73 -4.48
N LEU A 148 9.94 -6.89 -3.18
CA LEU A 148 10.87 -6.37 -2.18
C LEU A 148 12.03 -7.33 -1.99
N ILE A 149 13.25 -6.82 -2.09
CA ILE A 149 14.48 -7.59 -1.91
C ILE A 149 15.33 -7.03 -0.77
N GLY A 150 16.29 -7.82 -0.30
CA GLY A 150 17.29 -7.39 0.68
C GLY A 150 16.85 -7.51 2.14
N HIS A 151 15.61 -7.93 2.44
CA HIS A 151 15.20 -8.30 3.78
C HIS A 151 15.80 -9.67 4.19
N LYS A 152 15.97 -9.90 5.48
CA LYS A 152 16.53 -11.13 6.06
C LYS A 152 15.52 -11.89 6.90
N SER A 153 14.47 -11.23 7.32
CA SER A 153 13.39 -11.81 8.13
C SER A 153 12.07 -11.21 7.72
N GLU A 154 11.03 -12.03 7.74
CA GLU A 154 9.66 -11.62 7.47
C GLU A 154 8.69 -12.25 8.45
N SER A 155 7.54 -11.61 8.64
CA SER A 155 6.45 -12.11 9.44
C SER A 155 5.12 -11.73 8.79
N TYR A 156 4.08 -12.48 9.12
CA TYR A 156 2.73 -12.26 8.60
C TYR A 156 1.83 -11.82 9.73
N LEU A 157 1.08 -10.73 9.52
CA LEU A 157 0.03 -10.37 10.47
C LEU A 157 -1.12 -11.37 10.40
N PRO A 158 -1.90 -11.53 11.49
CA PRO A 158 -3.05 -12.43 11.49
C PRO A 158 -4.05 -12.08 10.37
N ALA A 159 -4.62 -13.11 9.72
CA ALA A 159 -5.65 -12.93 8.68
C ALA A 159 -7.04 -12.65 9.30
N ASN A 160 -7.12 -11.71 10.23
CA ASN A 160 -8.34 -11.22 10.85
C ASN A 160 -8.64 -9.83 10.30
N ASP A 161 -9.90 -9.47 10.18
CA ASP A 161 -10.33 -8.20 9.58
C ASP A 161 -9.66 -6.98 10.25
N GLU A 162 -9.44 -7.04 11.57
CA GLU A 162 -8.79 -5.99 12.38
C GLU A 162 -7.33 -5.70 11.98
N PHE A 163 -6.64 -6.66 11.37
CA PHE A 163 -5.25 -6.50 10.92
C PHE A 163 -5.12 -6.24 9.42
N CYS A 164 -6.24 -5.95 8.76
CA CYS A 164 -6.26 -5.84 7.31
C CYS A 164 -6.08 -4.41 6.79
N LEU A 165 -5.56 -4.33 5.59
CA LEU A 165 -5.83 -3.22 4.69
C LEU A 165 -7.15 -3.45 3.97
N ILE A 166 -7.95 -2.42 3.84
CA ILE A 166 -9.17 -2.43 3.05
C ILE A 166 -8.87 -1.79 1.70
N HIS A 167 -9.13 -2.51 0.63
CA HIS A 167 -8.92 -2.07 -0.74
C HIS A 167 -10.25 -2.07 -1.49
N LEU A 168 -10.74 -0.89 -1.79
CA LEU A 168 -11.98 -0.70 -2.53
C LEU A 168 -11.67 -0.56 -4.00
N LYS A 169 -12.24 -1.45 -4.80
CA LYS A 169 -12.08 -1.45 -6.25
C LYS A 169 -13.41 -1.26 -6.94
N ASP A 170 -13.36 -0.62 -8.08
CA ASP A 170 -14.43 -0.60 -9.07
C ASP A 170 -14.09 -1.53 -10.22
N ILE A 171 -15.09 -2.28 -10.72
CA ILE A 171 -14.86 -3.29 -11.76
C ILE A 171 -14.38 -2.67 -13.08
N GLU A 172 -14.90 -1.49 -13.45
CA GLU A 172 -14.50 -0.84 -14.68
C GLU A 172 -13.03 -0.38 -14.63
N ARG A 173 -12.61 0.11 -13.46
CA ARG A 173 -11.21 0.47 -13.21
C ARG A 173 -10.31 -0.76 -13.28
N GLN A 174 -10.75 -1.90 -12.70
CA GLN A 174 -10.01 -3.15 -12.76
C GLN A 174 -9.85 -3.66 -14.19
N GLU A 175 -10.90 -3.59 -15.02
CA GLU A 175 -10.82 -3.97 -16.43
C GLU A 175 -9.84 -3.10 -17.21
N LYS A 176 -9.83 -1.78 -16.98
CA LYS A 176 -8.88 -0.86 -17.60
C LYS A 176 -7.44 -1.18 -17.17
N GLN A 177 -7.24 -1.46 -15.88
CA GLN A 177 -5.93 -1.81 -15.33
C GLN A 177 -5.40 -3.12 -15.93
N ASN A 178 -6.23 -4.16 -16.05
CA ASN A 178 -5.84 -5.42 -16.67
C ASN A 178 -5.44 -5.21 -18.13
N LYS A 179 -6.23 -4.46 -18.92
CA LYS A 179 -5.87 -4.12 -20.29
C LYS A 179 -4.56 -3.36 -20.39
N TYR A 180 -4.28 -2.46 -19.46
CA TYR A 180 -3.01 -1.72 -19.43
C TYR A 180 -1.83 -2.65 -19.16
N TYR A 181 -1.94 -3.57 -18.19
CA TYR A 181 -0.86 -4.53 -17.90
C TYR A 181 -0.59 -5.51 -19.04
N ASP A 182 -1.60 -5.84 -19.85
CA ASP A 182 -1.44 -6.66 -21.05
C ASP A 182 -0.59 -5.96 -22.15
N THR A 183 -0.35 -4.65 -22.01
CA THR A 183 0.44 -3.84 -22.97
C THR A 183 1.89 -3.59 -22.51
N LEU A 184 2.26 -3.97 -21.29
CA LEU A 184 3.60 -3.78 -20.72
C LEU A 184 4.44 -5.04 -20.81
#